data_38eb92835e265a2a1a1f8e4d6b029871
#
_entry.id   38eb92835e265a2a1a1f8e4d6b029871
#
_cell.length_a   1.000
_cell.length_b   1.000
_cell.length_c   1.000
_cell.angle_alpha   90.00
_cell.angle_beta   90.00
_cell.angle_gamma   90.00
#
_symmetry.space_group_name_H-M   'P 1'
#
loop_
_entity.id
_entity.type
_entity.pdbx_description
1 polymer ?
#
loop_
_entity_poly.entity_id
_entity_poly.type
_entity_poly.pdbx_seq_one_letter_code
_entity_poly.pdbx_strand_id
1 'polypeptide(L)'
;AASFGILTSGNTNFPQIAIHAKTDFDVNDKIWVFDVATGEFRAPGRITATEILLSGKSRVAPDGNLYGDVWGGWLNDFLNNNYNRKNTASLGDYGWVRDESTGFIMQWGTLGSSNGTYNFPREFPASCFAVFVTNNNQQGGAVDNAFGYPVSKSQFFAATKDSSSSNHINNYPVAW
;
A
#
# COMPACT_ATOMS: atom_id res chain seq x y z
N ALA A 1 10.27 -34.24 -35.28
CA ALA A 1 11.72 -34.11 -35.58
C ALA A 1 12.29 -32.86 -34.93
N ALA A 2 13.53 -32.90 -34.49
CA ALA A 2 14.26 -31.74 -33.99
C ALA A 2 15.55 -31.60 -34.80
N SER A 3 15.89 -30.37 -35.14
CA SER A 3 17.13 -30.06 -35.83
C SER A 3 17.86 -28.91 -35.14
N PHE A 4 19.17 -28.99 -35.12
CA PHE A 4 20.05 -27.94 -34.67
C PHE A 4 20.93 -27.52 -35.85
N GLY A 5 20.92 -26.24 -36.18
CA GLY A 5 21.69 -25.79 -37.34
C GLY A 5 21.73 -24.26 -37.46
N ILE A 6 22.52 -23.85 -38.45
CA ILE A 6 22.64 -22.46 -38.84
C ILE A 6 21.59 -22.17 -39.92
N LEU A 7 20.71 -21.22 -39.70
CA LEU A 7 19.79 -20.73 -40.74
C LEU A 7 20.53 -19.74 -41.64
N THR A 8 20.68 -20.12 -42.90
CA THR A 8 21.20 -19.23 -43.92
C THR A 8 20.06 -18.63 -44.72
N SER A 9 19.95 -17.31 -44.74
CA SER A 9 18.91 -16.59 -45.50
C SER A 9 19.32 -16.26 -46.94
N GLY A 10 20.15 -17.09 -47.61
CA GLY A 10 20.57 -16.86 -48.99
C GLY A 10 21.60 -15.73 -49.21
N ASN A 11 22.03 -15.05 -48.16
CA ASN A 11 23.12 -14.08 -48.18
C ASN A 11 24.39 -14.66 -47.55
N THR A 12 25.54 -14.10 -47.91
CA THR A 12 26.89 -14.53 -47.47
C THR A 12 27.13 -14.34 -45.95
N ASN A 13 26.20 -13.81 -45.20
CA ASN A 13 26.28 -13.65 -43.76
C ASN A 13 25.34 -14.68 -43.08
N PHE A 14 25.84 -15.37 -42.07
CA PHE A 14 25.10 -16.31 -41.24
C PHE A 14 24.59 -15.59 -40.00
N PRO A 15 23.45 -14.86 -40.07
CA PRO A 15 23.05 -13.95 -38.99
C PRO A 15 22.41 -14.70 -37.82
N GLN A 16 22.05 -15.97 -37.95
CA GLN A 16 21.24 -16.66 -36.94
C GLN A 16 21.65 -18.12 -36.73
N ILE A 17 21.68 -18.52 -35.47
CA ILE A 17 21.70 -19.92 -35.04
C ILE A 17 20.29 -20.24 -34.55
N ALA A 18 19.69 -21.32 -35.05
CA ALA A 18 18.34 -21.70 -34.67
C ALA A 18 18.24 -23.14 -34.19
N ILE A 19 17.39 -23.35 -33.20
CA ILE A 19 16.88 -24.64 -32.80
C ILE A 19 15.44 -24.73 -33.29
N HIS A 20 15.19 -25.70 -34.21
CA HIS A 20 13.89 -25.93 -34.78
C HIS A 20 13.31 -27.20 -34.21
N ALA A 21 12.14 -27.15 -33.60
CA ALA A 21 11.42 -28.33 -33.13
C ALA A 21 10.03 -28.37 -33.74
N LYS A 22 9.68 -29.54 -34.25
CA LYS A 22 8.38 -29.83 -34.87
C LYS A 22 7.91 -31.19 -34.40
N THR A 23 6.63 -31.31 -34.06
CA THR A 23 5.96 -32.58 -33.83
C THR A 23 5.27 -33.03 -35.12
N ASP A 24 5.04 -34.33 -35.26
CA ASP A 24 4.38 -34.88 -36.47
C ASP A 24 2.92 -34.42 -36.63
N PHE A 25 2.33 -33.86 -35.55
CA PHE A 25 0.93 -33.44 -35.51
C PHE A 25 0.76 -31.88 -35.38
N ASP A 26 1.85 -31.16 -35.20
CA ASP A 26 1.79 -29.70 -35.07
C ASP A 26 2.10 -29.04 -36.42
N VAL A 27 1.19 -28.21 -36.89
CA VAL A 27 1.37 -27.41 -38.10
C VAL A 27 2.25 -26.18 -37.86
N ASN A 28 2.50 -25.84 -36.57
CA ASN A 28 3.30 -24.67 -36.17
C ASN A 28 4.66 -25.11 -35.64
N ASP A 29 5.70 -24.78 -36.36
CA ASP A 29 7.07 -25.01 -35.93
C ASP A 29 7.43 -24.10 -34.75
N LYS A 30 8.22 -24.64 -33.81
CA LYS A 30 8.79 -23.85 -32.72
C LYS A 30 10.28 -23.60 -33.04
N ILE A 31 10.64 -22.33 -33.14
CA ILE A 31 12.00 -21.94 -33.51
C ILE A 31 12.56 -21.01 -32.42
N TRP A 32 13.66 -21.44 -31.81
CA TRP A 32 14.49 -20.59 -30.94
C TRP A 32 15.63 -20.03 -31.79
N VAL A 33 15.84 -18.75 -31.74
CA VAL A 33 16.83 -18.07 -32.59
C VAL A 33 17.81 -17.29 -31.71
N PHE A 34 19.09 -17.49 -32.03
CA PHE A 34 20.18 -16.62 -31.56
C PHE A 34 20.60 -15.76 -32.76
N ASP A 35 20.25 -14.50 -32.74
CA ASP A 35 20.60 -13.56 -33.80
C ASP A 35 22.02 -13.04 -33.55
N VAL A 36 22.94 -13.42 -34.39
CA VAL A 36 24.37 -13.08 -34.23
C VAL A 36 24.63 -11.60 -34.54
N ALA A 37 23.82 -10.99 -35.41
CA ALA A 37 24.00 -9.61 -35.81
C ALA A 37 23.50 -8.64 -34.72
N THR A 38 22.39 -8.96 -34.04
CA THR A 38 21.79 -8.12 -33.00
C THR A 38 22.11 -8.57 -31.58
N GLY A 39 22.58 -9.82 -31.42
CA GLY A 39 22.80 -10.46 -30.14
C GLY A 39 21.49 -10.88 -29.45
N GLU A 40 20.37 -10.86 -30.15
CA GLU A 40 19.07 -11.23 -29.57
C GLU A 40 18.91 -12.76 -29.43
N PHE A 41 18.27 -13.17 -28.34
CA PHE A 41 17.67 -14.47 -28.16
C PHE A 41 16.15 -14.37 -28.27
N ARG A 42 15.58 -15.08 -29.27
CA ARG A 42 14.11 -15.12 -29.47
C ARG A 42 13.60 -16.52 -29.20
N ALA A 43 12.68 -16.66 -28.27
CA ALA A 43 11.98 -17.89 -27.94
C ALA A 43 10.54 -17.84 -28.46
N PRO A 44 9.99 -18.95 -29.00
CA PRO A 44 8.62 -18.99 -29.53
C PRO A 44 7.54 -19.05 -28.43
N GLY A 45 7.92 -19.00 -27.17
CA GLY A 45 7.02 -19.09 -26.03
C GLY A 45 7.67 -18.66 -24.74
N ARG A 46 7.14 -19.17 -23.63
CA ARG A 46 7.61 -18.86 -22.29
C ARG A 46 9.04 -19.36 -22.04
N ILE A 47 9.88 -18.53 -21.44
CA ILE A 47 11.17 -18.94 -20.91
C ILE A 47 10.98 -19.26 -19.44
N THR A 48 11.37 -20.46 -19.00
CA THR A 48 11.40 -20.85 -17.60
C THR A 48 12.84 -20.86 -17.13
N ALA A 49 13.14 -20.04 -16.14
CA ALA A 49 14.44 -19.92 -15.51
C ALA A 49 14.27 -19.73 -14.00
N THR A 50 15.25 -20.21 -13.23
CA THR A 50 15.28 -19.94 -11.77
C THR A 50 15.59 -18.47 -11.49
N GLU A 51 16.47 -17.88 -12.31
CA GLU A 51 16.86 -16.48 -12.23
C GLU A 51 17.22 -16.00 -13.65
N ILE A 52 16.92 -14.73 -13.95
CA ILE A 52 17.36 -14.06 -15.16
C ILE A 52 18.36 -12.97 -14.79
N LEU A 53 19.60 -13.12 -15.24
CA LEU A 53 20.67 -12.15 -15.03
C LEU A 53 20.79 -11.25 -16.26
N LEU A 54 20.64 -9.97 -16.08
CA LEU A 54 20.69 -8.97 -17.14
C LEU A 54 21.94 -8.09 -16.95
N SER A 55 22.94 -8.26 -17.82
CA SER A 55 24.14 -7.39 -17.87
C SER A 55 24.90 -7.22 -16.53
N GLY A 56 24.93 -8.23 -15.68
CA GLY A 56 25.71 -8.27 -14.45
C GLY A 56 25.22 -7.37 -13.29
N LYS A 57 24.35 -6.41 -13.55
CA LYS A 57 23.83 -5.46 -12.56
C LYS A 57 22.32 -5.44 -12.40
N SER A 58 21.61 -6.06 -13.31
CA SER A 58 20.15 -6.17 -13.24
C SER A 58 19.72 -7.62 -13.29
N ARG A 59 18.75 -8.01 -12.49
CA ARG A 59 18.25 -9.39 -12.45
C ARG A 59 16.79 -9.47 -12.02
N VAL A 60 16.14 -10.54 -12.43
CA VAL A 60 14.85 -10.97 -11.92
C VAL A 60 15.08 -12.13 -10.97
N ALA A 61 14.78 -11.97 -9.69
CA ALA A 61 14.94 -13.02 -8.70
C ALA A 61 13.86 -14.12 -8.82
N PRO A 62 14.04 -15.29 -8.19
CA PRO A 62 13.05 -16.37 -8.21
C PRO A 62 11.67 -16.02 -7.69
N ASP A 63 11.58 -15.06 -6.79
CA ASP A 63 10.33 -14.51 -6.21
C ASP A 63 9.67 -13.44 -7.11
N GLY A 64 10.28 -13.10 -8.26
CA GLY A 64 9.84 -12.09 -9.20
C GLY A 64 10.32 -10.67 -8.86
N ASN A 65 11.09 -10.47 -7.78
CA ASN A 65 11.65 -9.18 -7.45
C ASN A 65 12.71 -8.75 -8.47
N LEU A 66 12.80 -7.45 -8.71
CA LEU A 66 13.75 -6.86 -9.67
C LEU A 66 14.91 -6.20 -8.92
N TYR A 67 16.12 -6.46 -9.36
CA TYR A 67 17.32 -5.74 -8.92
C TYR A 67 17.81 -4.81 -10.02
N GLY A 68 18.20 -3.58 -9.68
CA GLY A 68 18.74 -2.65 -10.65
C GLY A 68 19.30 -1.37 -10.03
N ASP A 69 20.27 -0.78 -10.73
CA ASP A 69 20.92 0.46 -10.31
C ASP A 69 19.95 1.66 -10.31
N VAL A 70 18.90 1.63 -11.15
CA VAL A 70 17.92 2.72 -11.28
C VAL A 70 17.14 2.97 -9.98
N TRP A 71 16.98 1.97 -9.14
CA TRP A 71 16.37 2.09 -7.80
C TRP A 71 17.33 1.78 -6.66
N GLY A 72 18.63 1.70 -6.95
CA GLY A 72 19.69 1.55 -5.94
C GLY A 72 19.72 0.18 -5.26
N GLY A 73 19.17 -0.87 -5.88
CA GLY A 73 19.12 -2.20 -5.31
C GLY A 73 17.86 -2.99 -5.72
N TRP A 74 17.15 -3.53 -4.76
CA TRP A 74 15.89 -4.24 -5.02
C TRP A 74 14.71 -3.29 -5.15
N LEU A 75 13.86 -3.51 -6.16
CA LEU A 75 12.64 -2.72 -6.39
C LEU A 75 11.71 -2.72 -5.18
N ASN A 76 11.56 -3.86 -4.52
CA ASN A 76 10.71 -3.96 -3.34
C ASN A 76 11.20 -3.07 -2.19
N ASP A 77 12.51 -3.02 -1.97
CA ASP A 77 13.11 -2.15 -0.95
C ASP A 77 12.95 -0.67 -1.33
N PHE A 78 13.17 -0.35 -2.61
CA PHE A 78 12.94 0.99 -3.12
C PHE A 78 11.50 1.46 -2.91
N LEU A 79 10.52 0.61 -3.22
CA LEU A 79 9.11 0.93 -3.02
C LEU A 79 8.76 1.09 -1.54
N ASN A 80 9.25 0.20 -0.68
CA ASN A 80 9.02 0.26 0.76
C ASN A 80 9.63 1.50 1.43
N ASN A 81 10.77 1.98 0.91
CA ASN A 81 11.47 3.13 1.47
C ASN A 81 10.99 4.48 0.92
N ASN A 82 10.41 4.50 -0.28
CA ASN A 82 10.07 5.76 -0.97
C ASN A 82 8.57 6.01 -1.11
N TYR A 83 7.74 5.01 -0.86
CA TYR A 83 6.29 5.16 -0.98
C TYR A 83 5.60 4.78 0.33
N ASN A 84 4.66 5.61 0.73
CA ASN A 84 3.86 5.37 1.91
C ASN A 84 3.00 4.12 1.74
N ARG A 85 2.89 3.34 2.81
CA ARG A 85 1.92 2.25 2.87
C ARG A 85 0.51 2.81 2.72
N LYS A 86 -0.36 2.01 2.13
CA LYS A 86 -1.77 2.38 1.99
C LYS A 86 -2.39 2.58 3.37
N ASN A 87 -3.02 3.74 3.59
CA ASN A 87 -3.74 4.02 4.82
C ASN A 87 -4.88 3.03 5.04
N THR A 88 -5.16 2.73 6.31
CA THR A 88 -6.33 1.96 6.72
C THR A 88 -7.34 2.84 7.42
N ALA A 89 -8.61 2.54 7.30
CA ALA A 89 -9.68 3.35 7.88
C ALA A 89 -10.95 2.53 8.17
N SER A 90 -11.75 3.05 9.10
CA SER A 90 -13.16 2.70 9.27
C SER A 90 -13.96 4.01 9.24
N LEU A 91 -14.62 4.29 8.10
CA LEU A 91 -15.23 5.59 7.80
C LEU A 91 -16.71 5.63 8.21
N GLY A 92 -17.04 5.24 9.44
CA GLY A 92 -18.37 5.39 10.02
C GLY A 92 -18.50 6.67 10.82
N ASP A 93 -19.70 6.88 11.43
CA ASP A 93 -19.99 8.01 12.33
C ASP A 93 -19.12 7.99 13.58
N TYR A 94 -18.61 6.84 13.94
CA TYR A 94 -17.65 6.60 15.01
C TYR A 94 -16.44 5.95 14.38
N GLY A 95 -15.58 6.77 13.78
CA GLY A 95 -14.60 6.34 12.79
C GLY A 95 -13.15 6.65 13.15
N TRP A 96 -12.27 6.14 12.29
CA TRP A 96 -10.84 6.40 12.40
C TRP A 96 -10.15 6.25 11.04
N VAL A 97 -9.01 6.89 10.89
CA VAL A 97 -8.03 6.70 9.82
C VAL A 97 -6.64 6.53 10.43
N ARG A 98 -5.85 5.65 9.87
CA ARG A 98 -4.45 5.44 10.24
C ARG A 98 -3.55 5.58 9.05
N ASP A 99 -2.52 6.37 9.18
CA ASP A 99 -1.35 6.36 8.30
C ASP A 99 -0.45 5.18 8.69
N GLU A 100 -0.38 4.18 7.83
CA GLU A 100 0.38 2.95 8.10
C GLU A 100 1.90 3.14 8.00
N SER A 101 2.37 4.25 7.44
CA SER A 101 3.80 4.57 7.39
C SER A 101 4.31 5.20 8.67
N THR A 102 3.54 6.11 9.27
CA THR A 102 3.92 6.84 10.48
C THR A 102 3.28 6.28 11.75
N GLY A 103 2.19 5.52 11.61
CA GLY A 103 1.37 5.04 12.72
C GLY A 103 0.44 6.13 13.29
N PHE A 104 0.38 7.32 12.68
CA PHE A 104 -0.54 8.37 13.10
C PHE A 104 -1.99 7.94 12.93
N ILE A 105 -2.81 8.19 13.96
CA ILE A 105 -4.24 7.88 13.95
C ILE A 105 -5.03 9.15 14.22
N MET A 106 -6.04 9.41 13.39
CA MET A 106 -7.10 10.36 13.64
C MET A 106 -8.40 9.60 13.85
N GLN A 107 -9.17 10.00 14.85
CA GLN A 107 -10.45 9.38 15.18
C GLN A 107 -11.50 10.44 15.39
N TRP A 108 -12.77 10.10 15.21
CA TRP A 108 -13.89 11.01 15.34
C TRP A 108 -15.15 10.27 15.76
N GLY A 109 -16.09 11.02 16.29
CA GLY A 109 -17.40 10.48 16.64
C GLY A 109 -18.32 11.52 17.24
N THR A 110 -19.53 11.11 17.52
CA THR A 110 -20.54 11.88 18.23
C THR A 110 -21.00 11.13 19.47
N LEU A 111 -21.31 11.87 20.51
CA LEU A 111 -21.90 11.37 21.73
C LEU A 111 -23.27 12.04 21.90
N GLY A 112 -24.31 11.26 22.06
CA GLY A 112 -25.66 11.76 22.35
C GLY A 112 -25.79 12.39 23.76
N SER A 113 -24.84 12.06 24.63
CA SER A 113 -24.71 12.59 25.98
C SER A 113 -23.25 12.63 26.36
N SER A 114 -22.77 13.71 26.95
CA SER A 114 -21.40 13.87 27.45
C SER A 114 -21.33 13.76 28.99
N ASN A 115 -20.28 14.29 29.60
CA ASN A 115 -19.96 14.23 31.03
C ASN A 115 -19.60 12.82 31.50
N GLY A 116 -18.63 12.23 30.81
CA GLY A 116 -18.13 10.88 31.14
C GLY A 116 -16.86 10.50 30.39
N THR A 117 -16.40 9.31 30.69
CA THR A 117 -15.27 8.68 30.01
C THR A 117 -15.80 7.71 28.96
N TYR A 118 -15.27 7.83 27.76
CA TYR A 118 -15.69 7.08 26.57
C TYR A 118 -14.51 6.37 25.94
N ASN A 119 -14.78 5.28 25.23
CA ASN A 119 -13.73 4.58 24.49
C ASN A 119 -13.53 5.22 23.12
N PHE A 120 -12.29 5.26 22.65
CA PHE A 120 -12.01 5.51 21.25
C PHE A 120 -12.47 4.33 20.38
N PRO A 121 -12.80 4.53 19.10
CA PRO A 121 -13.08 3.43 18.15
C PRO A 121 -11.94 2.43 18.08
N ARG A 122 -10.72 2.91 18.26
CA ARG A 122 -9.50 2.13 18.22
C ARG A 122 -8.48 2.65 19.24
N GLU A 123 -7.77 1.77 19.90
CA GLU A 123 -6.68 2.13 20.80
C GLU A 123 -5.52 2.80 20.03
N PHE A 124 -5.00 3.89 20.56
CA PHE A 124 -3.78 4.52 20.05
C PHE A 124 -2.55 3.68 20.40
N PRO A 125 -1.57 3.52 19.49
CA PRO A 125 -0.41 2.67 19.72
C PRO A 125 0.50 3.13 20.87
N ALA A 126 0.66 4.43 21.03
CA ALA A 126 1.47 5.04 22.10
C ALA A 126 0.61 5.88 23.05
N SER A 127 0.05 6.99 22.56
CA SER A 127 -0.78 7.91 23.35
C SER A 127 -1.73 8.68 22.44
N CYS A 128 -2.85 9.14 22.99
CA CYS A 128 -3.65 10.18 22.37
C CYS A 128 -3.03 11.54 22.73
N PHE A 129 -2.73 12.36 21.74
CA PHE A 129 -2.10 13.68 21.99
C PHE A 129 -3.10 14.74 22.42
N ALA A 130 -4.29 14.73 21.84
CA ALA A 130 -5.33 15.71 22.12
C ALA A 130 -6.70 15.14 21.78
N VAL A 131 -7.72 15.67 22.41
CA VAL A 131 -9.14 15.45 22.10
C VAL A 131 -9.77 16.81 21.86
N PHE A 132 -10.31 17.01 20.67
CA PHE A 132 -11.03 18.22 20.30
C PHE A 132 -12.52 17.91 20.42
N VAL A 133 -13.20 18.65 21.26
CA VAL A 133 -14.61 18.46 21.52
C VAL A 133 -15.38 19.72 21.14
N THR A 134 -16.46 19.53 20.39
CA THR A 134 -17.35 20.62 20.00
C THR A 134 -18.80 20.30 20.36
N ASN A 135 -19.59 21.36 20.56
CA ASN A 135 -21.01 21.25 20.80
C ASN A 135 -21.73 20.64 19.59
N ASN A 136 -22.50 19.59 19.80
CA ASN A 136 -23.38 18.96 18.82
C ASN A 136 -24.87 19.07 19.19
N ASN A 137 -25.20 19.96 20.11
CA ASN A 137 -26.59 20.24 20.47
C ASN A 137 -27.23 21.16 19.43
N GLN A 138 -28.16 20.66 18.67
CA GLN A 138 -28.83 21.40 17.58
C GLN A 138 -29.60 22.60 18.03
N GLN A 139 -30.03 22.65 19.27
CA GLN A 139 -30.79 23.78 19.83
C GLN A 139 -29.92 24.94 20.29
N GLY A 140 -28.59 24.74 20.37
CA GLY A 140 -27.60 25.79 20.61
C GLY A 140 -27.70 26.53 21.96
N GLY A 141 -28.76 26.32 22.73
CA GLY A 141 -28.95 26.98 24.01
C GLY A 141 -28.17 26.28 25.12
N ALA A 142 -27.64 27.06 26.05
CA ALA A 142 -27.04 26.63 27.31
C ALA A 142 -25.69 25.86 27.23
N VAL A 143 -25.00 25.82 26.08
CA VAL A 143 -23.64 25.30 26.02
C VAL A 143 -22.66 26.41 25.67
N ASP A 144 -21.89 26.86 26.67
CA ASP A 144 -20.84 27.88 26.48
C ASP A 144 -19.48 27.25 26.13
N ASN A 145 -19.24 26.03 26.59
CA ASN A 145 -17.99 25.32 26.33
C ASN A 145 -18.23 23.82 26.21
N ALA A 146 -17.60 23.22 25.22
CA ALA A 146 -17.44 21.78 25.09
C ALA A 146 -15.95 21.47 25.24
N PHE A 147 -15.59 20.48 26.04
CA PHE A 147 -14.21 20.18 26.35
C PHE A 147 -14.00 18.67 26.55
N GLY A 148 -12.76 18.25 26.32
CA GLY A 148 -12.34 16.87 26.54
C GLY A 148 -10.84 16.77 26.69
N TYR A 149 -10.41 15.61 27.17
CA TYR A 149 -8.99 15.29 27.31
C TYR A 149 -8.77 13.78 27.24
N PRO A 150 -7.58 13.34 26.83
CA PRO A 150 -7.21 11.94 26.86
C PRO A 150 -7.16 11.42 28.29
N VAL A 151 -7.76 10.25 28.55
CA VAL A 151 -7.66 9.53 29.83
C VAL A 151 -6.61 8.42 29.72
N SER A 152 -6.58 7.75 28.60
CA SER A 152 -5.64 6.67 28.30
C SER A 152 -5.43 6.54 26.79
N LYS A 153 -4.71 5.51 26.36
CA LYS A 153 -4.61 5.15 24.94
C LYS A 153 -5.94 4.74 24.30
N SER A 154 -6.87 4.26 25.12
CA SER A 154 -8.15 3.71 24.68
C SER A 154 -9.35 4.57 25.09
N GLN A 155 -9.16 5.59 25.93
CA GLN A 155 -10.26 6.35 26.54
C GLN A 155 -10.00 7.85 26.56
N PHE A 156 -11.09 8.61 26.47
CA PHE A 156 -11.13 10.05 26.63
C PHE A 156 -12.31 10.47 27.52
N PHE A 157 -12.16 11.61 28.15
CA PHE A 157 -13.26 12.32 28.82
C PHE A 157 -13.82 13.39 27.90
N ALA A 158 -15.12 13.54 27.89
CA ALA A 158 -15.81 14.66 27.23
C ALA A 158 -16.98 15.18 28.05
N ALA A 159 -17.16 16.48 28.07
CA ALA A 159 -18.26 17.15 28.75
C ALA A 159 -18.59 18.50 28.11
N THR A 160 -19.75 19.03 28.48
CA THR A 160 -20.17 20.42 28.20
C THR A 160 -20.30 21.19 29.48
N LYS A 161 -20.22 22.53 29.39
CA LYS A 161 -20.36 23.44 30.49
C LYS A 161 -21.23 24.65 30.07
N ASP A 162 -22.08 25.13 30.98
CA ASP A 162 -22.83 26.36 30.79
C ASP A 162 -22.44 27.43 31.82
N SER A 163 -22.74 28.68 31.51
CA SER A 163 -22.45 29.85 32.35
C SER A 163 -23.54 30.13 33.35
N SER A 164 -24.67 29.43 33.33
CA SER A 164 -25.82 29.74 34.17
C SER A 164 -25.63 29.41 35.65
N SER A 165 -24.59 28.64 35.96
CA SER A 165 -24.10 28.43 37.31
C SER A 165 -22.61 28.17 37.33
N SER A 166 -21.89 28.69 38.26
CA SER A 166 -20.46 28.86 38.36
C SER A 166 -19.61 27.56 38.37
N ASN A 167 -20.13 26.43 38.02
CA ASN A 167 -19.38 25.14 37.80
C ASN A 167 -20.25 24.02 37.24
N HIS A 168 -21.30 24.33 36.48
CA HIS A 168 -22.19 23.29 36.02
C HIS A 168 -21.60 22.55 34.81
N ILE A 169 -21.16 21.33 35.04
CA ILE A 169 -20.81 20.40 33.98
C ILE A 169 -22.09 19.68 33.53
N ASN A 170 -22.38 19.79 32.26
CA ASN A 170 -23.57 19.23 31.62
C ASN A 170 -23.23 18.01 30.78
N ASN A 171 -24.29 17.35 30.34
CA ASN A 171 -24.20 16.15 29.54
C ASN A 171 -24.79 16.29 28.12
N TYR A 172 -24.73 17.49 27.56
CA TYR A 172 -25.22 17.74 26.21
C TYR A 172 -24.45 16.96 25.15
N PRO A 173 -25.08 16.73 23.98
CA PRO A 173 -24.41 16.08 22.86
C PRO A 173 -23.16 16.81 22.40
N VAL A 174 -22.11 16.06 22.08
CA VAL A 174 -20.84 16.59 21.57
C VAL A 174 -20.35 15.76 20.37
N ALA A 175 -19.57 16.41 19.51
CA ALA A 175 -18.70 15.75 18.54
C ALA A 175 -17.24 15.90 18.99
N TRP A 176 -16.43 14.95 18.62
CA TRP A 176 -15.00 14.92 18.98
C TRP A 176 -14.16 14.38 17.82
#